data_591bb0dd62e53f3a3fff1f928cfb9114
#
_entry.id   591bb0dd62e53f3a3fff1f928cfb9114
#
_cell.length_a   1.000
_cell.length_b   1.000
_cell.length_c   1.000
_cell.angle_alpha   90.00
_cell.angle_beta   90.00
_cell.angle_gamma   90.00
#
_symmetry.space_group_name_H-M   'P 1'
#
loop_
_entity.id
_entity.type
_entity.pdbx_description
1 polymer ?
#
loop_
_entity_poly.entity_id
_entity_poly.type
_entity_poly.pdbx_seq_one_letter_code
_entity_poly.pdbx_strand_id
1 'polypeptide(L)'
;SRRQRQMCIRDRSKSFKSVVKTSLNLSGQFQFESKNTYLEKSIRAETKQAIASLSQLEVKSKFKYKDFPQTSKEINSFLDSYDWTKPWDAGAQFSGLCVFTSTQLEDFDKNKLSIENYIDKLANQEYGLYYKEKLPNKNEAINGAMKVISGLDWLDIPIHYPEKLIDFCLLSTPDSTGCDLVDYVYVLYK
;
A
#
# COMPACT_ATOMS: atom_id res chain seq x y z
N SER A 1 -4.15 18.99 -15.87
CA SER A 1 -3.02 19.66 -16.51
C SER A 1 -1.76 19.52 -15.65
N ARG A 2 -0.57 19.69 -16.25
CA ARG A 2 0.74 19.61 -15.57
C ARG A 2 0.83 20.56 -14.35
N ARG A 3 0.19 21.75 -14.43
CA ARG A 3 0.12 22.73 -13.34
C ARG A 3 -0.73 22.24 -12.14
N GLN A 4 -1.85 21.58 -12.37
CA GLN A 4 -2.70 21.04 -11.29
C GLN A 4 -2.00 19.92 -10.52
N ARG A 5 -1.24 19.05 -11.20
CA ARG A 5 -0.47 17.97 -10.55
C ARG A 5 0.70 18.52 -9.71
N GLN A 6 1.40 19.55 -10.18
CA GLN A 6 2.45 20.22 -9.40
C GLN A 6 1.89 20.97 -8.18
N MET A 7 0.70 21.55 -8.27
CA MET A 7 0.01 22.17 -7.14
C MET A 7 -0.37 21.13 -6.07
N CYS A 8 -0.94 19.98 -6.45
CA CYS A 8 -1.28 18.91 -5.51
C CYS A 8 -0.06 18.36 -4.75
N ILE A 9 1.08 18.17 -5.43
CA ILE A 9 2.33 17.73 -4.80
C ILE A 9 2.86 18.82 -3.83
N ARG A 10 2.80 20.07 -4.22
CA ARG A 10 3.29 21.20 -3.41
C ARG A 10 2.42 21.46 -2.18
N ASP A 11 1.09 21.31 -2.30
CA ASP A 11 0.16 21.51 -1.18
C ASP A 11 0.18 20.32 -0.22
N ARG A 12 0.33 19.09 -0.70
CA ARG A 12 0.54 17.91 0.14
C ARG A 12 1.84 18.00 0.94
N SER A 13 2.94 18.47 0.33
CA SER A 13 4.20 18.65 1.05
C SER A 13 4.11 19.74 2.14
N LYS A 14 3.27 20.76 1.96
CA LYS A 14 2.99 21.77 2.97
C LYS A 14 2.10 21.23 4.09
N SER A 15 1.06 20.46 3.75
CA SER A 15 0.19 19.78 4.69
C SER A 15 0.97 18.77 5.52
N PHE A 16 1.86 18.00 4.90
CA PHE A 16 2.77 17.09 5.57
C PHE A 16 3.69 17.79 6.58
N LYS A 17 4.36 18.89 6.18
CA LYS A 17 5.18 19.68 7.09
C LYS A 17 4.36 20.26 8.25
N SER A 18 3.10 20.63 8.02
CA SER A 18 2.17 21.10 9.05
C SER A 18 1.80 19.97 10.01
N VAL A 19 1.45 18.79 9.51
CA VAL A 19 1.10 17.61 10.33
C VAL A 19 2.29 17.17 11.19
N VAL A 20 3.48 17.06 10.62
CA VAL A 20 4.71 16.73 11.36
C VAL A 20 5.01 17.78 12.41
N LYS A 21 4.91 19.06 12.06
CA LYS A 21 5.17 20.18 13.00
C LYS A 21 4.13 20.22 14.12
N THR A 22 2.85 19.95 13.83
CA THR A 22 1.76 19.90 14.81
C THR A 22 1.92 18.69 15.73
N SER A 23 2.28 17.54 15.18
CA SER A 23 2.52 16.31 15.97
C SER A 23 3.73 16.46 16.89
N LEU A 24 4.80 17.10 16.45
CA LEU A 24 5.97 17.42 17.27
C LEU A 24 5.66 18.45 18.36
N ASN A 25 4.70 19.37 18.14
CA ASN A 25 4.33 20.40 19.14
C ASN A 25 3.31 19.90 20.16
N LEU A 26 2.49 18.88 19.83
CA LEU A 26 1.41 18.40 20.70
C LEU A 26 1.87 17.37 21.75
N SER A 27 3.05 16.80 21.58
CA SER A 27 3.53 15.80 22.51
C SER A 27 5.05 15.83 22.64
N GLY A 28 5.64 16.74 23.35
CA GLY A 28 7.07 16.71 23.65
C GLY A 28 7.62 15.37 24.19
N GLN A 29 6.87 14.29 24.05
CA GLN A 29 7.15 12.90 24.38
C GLN A 29 6.59 11.96 23.30
N PHE A 30 7.08 12.04 22.07
CA PHE A 30 6.95 10.90 21.16
C PHE A 30 8.01 9.87 21.54
N GLN A 31 7.63 8.91 22.35
CA GLN A 31 8.40 7.68 22.49
C GLN A 31 8.23 6.89 21.20
N PHE A 32 9.34 6.70 20.50
CA PHE A 32 9.45 5.87 19.29
C PHE A 32 9.35 4.37 19.67
N GLU A 33 8.24 3.94 20.22
CA GLU A 33 8.10 2.56 20.72
C GLU A 33 7.61 1.56 19.70
N SER A 34 7.11 1.96 18.54
CA SER A 34 6.83 1.02 17.46
C SER A 34 6.99 1.65 16.09
N LYS A 35 7.62 0.91 15.16
CA LYS A 35 7.75 1.27 13.74
C LYS A 35 6.40 1.35 12.99
N ASN A 36 5.28 1.19 13.68
CA ASN A 36 3.93 1.19 13.15
C ASN A 36 3.03 2.24 13.77
N THR A 37 3.59 3.33 14.28
CA THR A 37 2.80 4.48 14.74
C THR A 37 2.00 5.07 13.59
N TYR A 38 0.90 5.75 13.91
CA TYR A 38 0.09 6.47 12.92
C TYR A 38 0.94 7.45 12.09
N LEU A 39 1.89 8.12 12.72
CA LEU A 39 2.80 9.06 12.07
C LEU A 39 3.69 8.35 11.05
N GLU A 40 4.30 7.24 11.39
CA GLU A 40 5.16 6.47 10.48
C GLU A 40 4.37 5.90 9.29
N LYS A 41 3.17 5.38 9.54
CA LYS A 41 2.26 4.94 8.48
C LYS A 41 1.91 6.08 7.52
N SER A 42 1.64 7.27 8.07
CA SER A 42 1.33 8.48 7.28
C SER A 42 2.54 8.95 6.48
N ILE A 43 3.73 8.96 7.07
CA ILE A 43 4.98 9.30 6.38
C ILE A 43 5.21 8.34 5.20
N ARG A 44 5.09 7.03 5.42
CA ARG A 44 5.25 6.04 4.35
C ARG A 44 4.20 6.22 3.25
N ALA A 45 2.93 6.46 3.61
CA ALA A 45 1.86 6.65 2.65
C ALA A 45 2.08 7.88 1.75
N GLU A 46 2.44 9.02 2.33
CA GLU A 46 2.72 10.26 1.57
C GLU A 46 4.00 10.13 0.73
N THR A 47 5.04 9.50 1.28
CA THR A 47 6.30 9.24 0.55
C THR A 47 6.06 8.29 -0.62
N LYS A 48 5.31 7.20 -0.40
CA LYS A 48 4.87 6.29 -1.48
C LYS A 48 4.15 7.04 -2.57
N GLN A 49 3.17 7.88 -2.22
CA GLN A 49 2.37 8.61 -3.20
C GLN A 49 3.22 9.59 -4.01
N ALA A 50 4.15 10.28 -3.36
CA ALA A 50 5.08 11.20 -4.04
C ALA A 50 6.00 10.46 -5.02
N ILE A 51 6.60 9.34 -4.59
CA ILE A 51 7.50 8.53 -5.42
C ILE A 51 6.74 7.90 -6.58
N ALA A 52 5.57 7.31 -6.34
CA ALA A 52 4.72 6.73 -7.38
C ALA A 52 4.34 7.77 -8.44
N SER A 53 3.94 8.98 -8.01
CA SER A 53 3.60 10.07 -8.94
C SER A 53 4.79 10.54 -9.77
N LEU A 54 5.98 10.61 -9.17
CA LEU A 54 7.21 10.95 -9.91
C LEU A 54 7.54 9.86 -10.93
N SER A 55 7.48 8.60 -10.53
CA SER A 55 7.74 7.46 -11.42
C SER A 55 6.79 7.42 -12.60
N GLN A 56 5.49 7.65 -12.39
CA GLN A 56 4.49 7.74 -13.47
C GLN A 56 4.72 8.91 -14.42
N LEU A 57 5.45 9.93 -14.00
CA LEU A 57 5.87 11.06 -14.82
C LEU A 57 7.25 10.84 -15.46
N GLU A 58 7.84 9.65 -15.30
CA GLU A 58 9.19 9.30 -15.75
C GLU A 58 10.28 10.22 -15.12
N VAL A 59 10.00 10.76 -13.95
CA VAL A 59 10.93 11.61 -13.20
C VAL A 59 11.51 10.82 -12.03
N LYS A 60 12.82 10.70 -11.99
CA LYS A 60 13.51 10.08 -10.85
C LYS A 60 13.44 10.99 -9.62
N SER A 61 13.22 10.40 -8.45
CA SER A 61 13.33 11.12 -7.19
C SER A 61 14.76 11.67 -7.01
N LYS A 62 14.87 12.92 -6.60
CA LYS A 62 16.17 13.57 -6.31
C LYS A 62 16.91 12.90 -5.15
N PHE A 63 16.17 12.35 -4.19
CA PHE A 63 16.70 11.67 -3.02
C PHE A 63 16.15 10.25 -2.94
N LYS A 64 17.00 9.28 -2.63
CA LYS A 64 16.57 7.91 -2.37
C LYS A 64 15.91 7.84 -0.99
N TYR A 65 14.72 7.27 -0.95
CA TYR A 65 14.08 6.88 0.31
C TYR A 65 14.67 5.55 0.76
N LYS A 66 15.09 5.47 2.03
CA LYS A 66 15.78 4.29 2.58
C LYS A 66 15.08 3.69 3.81
N ASP A 67 14.04 4.35 4.31
CA ASP A 67 13.33 3.94 5.52
C ASP A 67 12.20 2.93 5.20
N PHE A 68 12.61 1.79 4.62
CA PHE A 68 11.75 0.66 4.33
C PHE A 68 12.57 -0.64 4.35
N PRO A 69 11.94 -1.82 4.51
CA PRO A 69 12.62 -3.12 4.49
C PRO A 69 13.39 -3.36 3.20
N GLN A 70 14.67 -3.73 3.31
CA GLN A 70 15.56 -3.93 2.16
C GLN A 70 16.12 -5.35 2.08
N THR A 71 15.81 -6.20 3.06
CA THR A 71 16.21 -7.60 3.08
C THR A 71 15.00 -8.52 3.23
N SER A 72 15.11 -9.76 2.77
CA SER A 72 14.03 -10.76 2.89
C SER A 72 13.55 -10.94 4.34
N LYS A 73 14.46 -10.90 5.30
CA LYS A 73 14.11 -10.99 6.73
C LYS A 73 13.32 -9.78 7.22
N GLU A 74 13.76 -8.59 6.84
CA GLU A 74 13.06 -7.35 7.20
C GLU A 74 11.69 -7.27 6.54
N ILE A 75 11.57 -7.69 5.27
CA ILE A 75 10.32 -7.76 4.52
C ILE A 75 9.31 -8.66 5.24
N ASN A 76 9.70 -9.89 5.57
CA ASN A 76 8.82 -10.81 6.27
C ASN A 76 8.41 -10.26 7.63
N SER A 77 9.36 -9.74 8.42
CA SER A 77 9.07 -9.14 9.72
C SER A 77 8.14 -7.93 9.61
N PHE A 78 8.30 -7.12 8.57
CA PHE A 78 7.45 -5.96 8.29
C PHE A 78 6.03 -6.38 7.94
N LEU A 79 5.86 -7.35 7.05
CA LEU A 79 4.56 -7.84 6.61
C LEU A 79 3.84 -8.60 7.72
N ASP A 80 4.56 -9.35 8.56
CA ASP A 80 4.01 -10.04 9.74
C ASP A 80 3.61 -9.08 10.87
N SER A 81 4.13 -7.86 10.88
CA SER A 81 3.79 -6.85 11.87
C SER A 81 2.41 -6.23 11.67
N TYR A 82 1.76 -6.51 10.54
CA TYR A 82 0.42 -6.00 10.22
C TYR A 82 -0.68 -7.00 10.55
N ASP A 83 -1.82 -6.44 10.95
CA ASP A 83 -3.05 -7.19 11.19
C ASP A 83 -3.78 -7.47 9.86
N TRP A 84 -3.50 -8.62 9.25
CA TRP A 84 -4.14 -9.05 8.01
C TRP A 84 -5.60 -9.49 8.17
N THR A 85 -6.17 -9.45 9.37
CA THR A 85 -7.62 -9.51 9.54
C THR A 85 -8.30 -8.20 9.10
N LYS A 86 -7.49 -7.13 8.92
CA LYS A 86 -7.85 -5.81 8.40
C LYS A 86 -7.04 -5.51 7.14
N PRO A 87 -7.38 -6.18 6.03
CA PRO A 87 -6.56 -6.15 4.81
C PRO A 87 -6.47 -4.76 4.16
N TRP A 88 -7.37 -3.84 4.43
CA TRP A 88 -7.28 -2.48 3.88
C TRP A 88 -6.05 -1.73 4.42
N ASP A 89 -5.83 -1.71 5.73
CA ASP A 89 -4.65 -1.07 6.34
C ASP A 89 -3.38 -1.85 6.00
N ALA A 90 -3.38 -3.17 6.18
CA ALA A 90 -2.23 -4.03 5.86
C ALA A 90 -1.84 -3.95 4.38
N GLY A 91 -2.82 -4.02 3.48
CA GLY A 91 -2.62 -3.90 2.04
C GLY A 91 -2.09 -2.53 1.62
N ALA A 92 -2.48 -1.44 2.29
CA ALA A 92 -1.92 -0.12 2.03
C ALA A 92 -0.41 -0.05 2.33
N GLN A 93 0.04 -0.70 3.40
CA GLN A 93 1.47 -0.78 3.74
C GLN A 93 2.22 -1.74 2.80
N PHE A 94 1.60 -2.86 2.42
CA PHE A 94 2.11 -3.75 1.38
C PHE A 94 2.33 -3.01 0.05
N SER A 95 1.33 -2.27 -0.41
CA SER A 95 1.45 -1.46 -1.63
C SER A 95 2.59 -0.44 -1.55
N GLY A 96 2.80 0.16 -0.38
CA GLY A 96 3.92 1.06 -0.15
C GLY A 96 5.28 0.35 -0.28
N LEU A 97 5.41 -0.82 0.32
CA LEU A 97 6.61 -1.65 0.21
C LEU A 97 6.92 -2.01 -1.25
N CYS A 98 5.90 -2.40 -2.03
CA CYS A 98 6.08 -2.73 -3.45
C CYS A 98 6.59 -1.54 -4.26
N VAL A 99 6.01 -0.34 -4.07
CA VAL A 99 6.47 0.89 -4.73
C VAL A 99 7.91 1.20 -4.36
N PHE A 100 8.29 1.11 -3.09
CA PHE A 100 9.66 1.40 -2.67
C PHE A 100 10.64 0.36 -3.21
N THR A 101 10.27 -0.92 -3.19
CA THR A 101 11.10 -2.00 -3.73
C THR A 101 11.39 -1.77 -5.22
N SER A 102 10.36 -1.48 -6.03
CA SER A 102 10.53 -1.32 -7.48
C SER A 102 11.25 -0.03 -7.87
N THR A 103 11.14 1.04 -7.07
CA THR A 103 11.62 2.38 -7.46
C THR A 103 12.89 2.83 -6.76
N GLN A 104 13.21 2.27 -5.58
CA GLN A 104 14.33 2.73 -4.74
C GLN A 104 15.49 1.75 -4.68
N LEU A 105 15.29 0.47 -5.03
CA LEU A 105 16.35 -0.55 -5.10
C LEU A 105 16.88 -0.66 -6.53
N GLU A 106 18.18 -0.91 -6.64
CA GLU A 106 18.84 -1.18 -7.93
C GLU A 106 18.73 -2.65 -8.32
N ASP A 107 18.84 -3.54 -7.33
CA ASP A 107 18.64 -4.98 -7.46
C ASP A 107 17.49 -5.39 -6.56
N PHE A 108 16.29 -5.47 -7.13
CA PHE A 108 15.08 -5.76 -6.37
C PHE A 108 14.57 -7.21 -6.51
N ASP A 109 15.17 -8.03 -7.35
CA ASP A 109 14.65 -9.36 -7.68
C ASP A 109 14.53 -10.27 -6.45
N LYS A 110 15.54 -10.26 -5.58
CA LYS A 110 15.51 -11.04 -4.34
C LYS A 110 14.40 -10.58 -3.40
N ASN A 111 14.18 -9.28 -3.33
CA ASN A 111 13.13 -8.70 -2.50
C ASN A 111 11.75 -8.91 -3.11
N LYS A 112 11.61 -8.82 -4.44
CA LYS A 112 10.41 -9.21 -5.18
C LYS A 112 10.01 -10.64 -4.84
N LEU A 113 10.93 -11.60 -4.94
CA LEU A 113 10.66 -12.99 -4.62
C LEU A 113 10.20 -13.19 -3.15
N SER A 114 10.76 -12.43 -2.21
CA SER A 114 10.34 -12.51 -0.81
C SER A 114 8.93 -11.97 -0.60
N ILE A 115 8.58 -10.88 -1.29
CA ILE A 115 7.23 -10.29 -1.27
C ILE A 115 6.22 -11.25 -1.93
N GLU A 116 6.56 -11.80 -3.09
CA GLU A 116 5.76 -12.79 -3.82
C GLU A 116 5.48 -14.02 -2.96
N ASN A 117 6.50 -14.66 -2.40
CA ASN A 117 6.35 -15.81 -1.51
C ASN A 117 5.51 -15.52 -0.26
N TYR A 118 5.49 -14.29 0.21
CA TYR A 118 4.65 -13.90 1.35
C TYR A 118 3.19 -13.77 0.92
N ILE A 119 2.93 -13.06 -0.17
CA ILE A 119 1.58 -12.78 -0.62
C ILE A 119 0.89 -14.03 -1.18
N ASP A 120 1.64 -14.94 -1.81
CA ASP A 120 1.14 -16.24 -2.26
C ASP A 120 0.49 -17.04 -1.12
N LYS A 121 1.13 -17.03 0.06
CA LYS A 121 0.61 -17.74 1.25
C LYS A 121 -0.60 -17.03 1.86
N LEU A 122 -0.77 -15.76 1.60
CA LEU A 122 -1.88 -14.95 2.11
C LEU A 122 -3.10 -15.00 1.20
N ALA A 123 -2.88 -15.25 -0.09
CA ALA A 123 -3.94 -15.29 -1.09
C ALA A 123 -4.94 -16.42 -0.80
N ASN A 124 -6.20 -16.05 -0.61
CA ASN A 124 -7.28 -16.99 -0.35
C ASN A 124 -7.79 -17.61 -1.66
N GLN A 125 -7.72 -18.93 -1.78
CA GLN A 125 -8.09 -19.67 -2.99
C GLN A 125 -9.60 -19.69 -3.28
N GLU A 126 -10.43 -19.47 -2.26
CA GLU A 126 -11.89 -19.53 -2.40
C GLU A 126 -12.44 -18.23 -3.01
N TYR A 127 -11.87 -17.08 -2.62
CA TYR A 127 -12.38 -15.76 -3.00
C TYR A 127 -11.40 -14.90 -3.79
N GLY A 128 -10.15 -15.28 -3.93
CA GLY A 128 -9.12 -14.46 -4.56
C GLY A 128 -8.71 -13.21 -3.74
N LEU A 129 -9.05 -13.18 -2.46
CA LEU A 129 -8.81 -12.09 -1.52
C LEU A 129 -7.53 -12.32 -0.71
N TYR A 130 -7.05 -11.30 -0.01
CA TYR A 130 -5.80 -11.31 0.76
C TYR A 130 -6.09 -10.97 2.23
N TYR A 131 -6.22 -12.00 3.07
CA TYR A 131 -6.52 -11.81 4.50
C TYR A 131 -6.06 -13.03 5.32
N LYS A 132 -5.99 -12.88 6.65
CA LYS A 132 -5.78 -13.97 7.61
C LYS A 132 -7.06 -14.25 8.40
N GLU A 133 -7.19 -15.48 8.87
CA GLU A 133 -8.25 -15.97 9.75
C GLU A 133 -9.64 -15.94 9.11
N LYS A 134 -10.51 -15.00 9.50
CA LYS A 134 -11.90 -14.93 9.09
C LYS A 134 -12.09 -13.96 7.92
N LEU A 135 -12.96 -14.33 6.98
CA LEU A 135 -13.37 -13.45 5.89
C LEU A 135 -13.86 -12.09 6.44
N PRO A 136 -13.22 -10.97 6.08
CA PRO A 136 -13.65 -9.64 6.48
C PRO A 136 -15.01 -9.26 5.88
N ASN A 137 -15.61 -8.17 6.35
CA ASN A 137 -16.75 -7.61 5.63
C ASN A 137 -16.34 -7.24 4.19
N LYS A 138 -17.34 -7.18 3.29
CA LYS A 138 -17.10 -7.02 1.85
C LYS A 138 -16.28 -5.78 1.48
N ASN A 139 -16.53 -4.65 2.13
CA ASN A 139 -15.82 -3.40 1.82
C ASN A 139 -14.35 -3.50 2.25
N GLU A 140 -14.10 -3.97 3.47
CA GLU A 140 -12.74 -4.21 3.97
C GLU A 140 -11.98 -5.19 3.06
N ALA A 141 -12.66 -6.26 2.59
CA ALA A 141 -12.08 -7.28 1.72
C ALA A 141 -11.71 -6.71 0.34
N ILE A 142 -12.63 -6.01 -0.31
CA ILE A 142 -12.42 -5.44 -1.66
C ILE A 142 -11.42 -4.28 -1.61
N ASN A 143 -11.53 -3.40 -0.63
CA ASN A 143 -10.57 -2.30 -0.45
C ASN A 143 -9.17 -2.84 -0.15
N GLY A 144 -9.06 -3.91 0.64
CA GLY A 144 -7.81 -4.62 0.88
C GLY A 144 -7.23 -5.24 -0.39
N ALA A 145 -8.06 -5.92 -1.17
CA ALA A 145 -7.66 -6.50 -2.46
C ALA A 145 -7.14 -5.43 -3.42
N MET A 146 -7.83 -4.30 -3.54
CA MET A 146 -7.37 -3.17 -4.37
C MET A 146 -5.97 -2.69 -3.95
N LYS A 147 -5.73 -2.55 -2.65
CA LYS A 147 -4.41 -2.14 -2.15
C LYS A 147 -3.33 -3.15 -2.51
N VAL A 148 -3.61 -4.44 -2.33
CA VAL A 148 -2.65 -5.50 -2.68
C VAL A 148 -2.40 -5.51 -4.19
N ILE A 149 -3.45 -5.53 -5.02
CA ILE A 149 -3.33 -5.54 -6.48
C ILE A 149 -2.52 -4.33 -6.97
N SER A 150 -2.76 -3.14 -6.41
CA SER A 150 -1.96 -1.96 -6.75
C SER A 150 -0.48 -2.10 -6.40
N GLY A 151 -0.14 -2.91 -5.41
CA GLY A 151 1.24 -3.25 -5.08
C GLY A 151 1.84 -4.29 -6.03
N LEU A 152 1.08 -5.35 -6.34
CA LEU A 152 1.48 -6.40 -7.29
C LEU A 152 1.82 -5.81 -8.67
N ASP A 153 1.03 -4.85 -9.13
CA ASP A 153 1.23 -4.12 -10.39
C ASP A 153 2.62 -3.42 -10.45
N TRP A 154 3.12 -2.89 -9.34
CA TRP A 154 4.45 -2.27 -9.26
C TRP A 154 5.61 -3.25 -9.35
N LEU A 155 5.38 -4.51 -9.03
CA LEU A 155 6.39 -5.57 -9.06
C LEU A 155 6.21 -6.52 -10.24
N ASP A 156 5.23 -6.27 -11.10
CA ASP A 156 4.86 -7.18 -12.19
C ASP A 156 4.65 -8.61 -11.67
N ILE A 157 3.82 -8.72 -10.63
CA ILE A 157 3.38 -10.00 -10.05
C ILE A 157 1.91 -10.21 -10.44
N PRO A 158 1.55 -11.37 -11.00
CA PRO A 158 0.17 -11.67 -11.39
C PRO A 158 -0.80 -11.64 -10.19
N ILE A 159 -2.04 -11.27 -10.46
CA ILE A 159 -3.14 -11.33 -9.47
C ILE A 159 -3.47 -12.80 -9.19
N HIS A 160 -3.57 -13.16 -7.92
CA HIS A 160 -3.94 -14.50 -7.49
C HIS A 160 -5.43 -14.73 -7.69
N TYR A 161 -5.79 -15.86 -8.30
CA TYR A 161 -7.17 -16.31 -8.46
C TYR A 161 -8.12 -15.22 -8.98
N PRO A 162 -7.82 -14.51 -10.11
CA PRO A 162 -8.56 -13.34 -10.56
C PRO A 162 -10.04 -13.66 -10.82
N GLU A 163 -10.36 -14.85 -11.34
CA GLU A 163 -11.74 -15.27 -11.57
C GLU A 163 -12.55 -15.32 -10.26
N LYS A 164 -11.95 -15.83 -9.18
CA LYS A 164 -12.60 -15.88 -7.86
C LYS A 164 -12.82 -14.50 -7.26
N LEU A 165 -11.88 -13.60 -7.50
CA LEU A 165 -12.00 -12.22 -7.05
C LEU A 165 -13.10 -11.49 -7.82
N ILE A 166 -13.21 -11.69 -9.12
CA ILE A 166 -14.31 -11.16 -9.95
C ILE A 166 -15.64 -11.70 -9.45
N ASP A 167 -15.76 -13.02 -9.24
CA ASP A 167 -16.98 -13.64 -8.72
C ASP A 167 -17.39 -13.04 -7.37
N PHE A 168 -16.42 -12.84 -6.46
CA PHE A 168 -16.68 -12.18 -5.17
C PHE A 168 -17.19 -10.74 -5.34
N CYS A 169 -16.58 -9.98 -6.24
CA CYS A 169 -17.04 -8.63 -6.55
C CYS A 169 -18.46 -8.62 -7.13
N LEU A 170 -18.78 -9.49 -8.08
CA LEU A 170 -20.11 -9.56 -8.70
C LEU A 170 -21.21 -9.93 -7.71
N LEU A 171 -20.89 -10.69 -6.67
CA LEU A 171 -21.81 -11.00 -5.58
C LEU A 171 -21.90 -9.92 -4.50
N SER A 172 -21.10 -8.86 -4.63
CA SER A 172 -20.98 -7.78 -3.67
C SER A 172 -21.48 -6.48 -4.28
N THR A 173 -22.36 -5.77 -3.60
CA THR A 173 -22.74 -4.40 -4.00
C THR A 173 -21.85 -3.43 -3.23
N PRO A 174 -21.10 -2.54 -3.89
CA PRO A 174 -20.32 -1.53 -3.19
C PRO A 174 -21.23 -0.56 -2.45
N ASP A 175 -20.77 -0.06 -1.32
CA ASP A 175 -21.48 1.03 -0.65
C ASP A 175 -21.32 2.32 -1.48
N SER A 176 -22.24 3.27 -1.26
CA SER A 176 -22.26 4.52 -2.04
C SER A 176 -21.16 5.52 -1.64
N THR A 177 -20.18 5.10 -0.83
CA THR A 177 -19.03 5.95 -0.48
C THR A 177 -18.06 6.01 -1.66
N GLY A 178 -17.43 7.17 -1.87
CA GLY A 178 -16.53 7.36 -3.00
C GLY A 178 -15.33 6.40 -3.02
N CYS A 179 -14.80 6.06 -1.84
CA CYS A 179 -13.67 5.13 -1.74
C CYS A 179 -14.06 3.71 -2.14
N ASP A 180 -15.17 3.19 -1.59
CA ASP A 180 -15.61 1.82 -1.86
C ASP A 180 -15.92 1.60 -3.33
N LEU A 181 -16.58 2.57 -3.98
CA LEU A 181 -16.89 2.49 -5.40
C LEU A 181 -15.62 2.53 -6.27
N VAL A 182 -14.67 3.41 -5.97
CA VAL A 182 -13.41 3.51 -6.72
C VAL A 182 -12.58 2.25 -6.57
N ASP A 183 -12.46 1.72 -5.36
CA ASP A 183 -11.67 0.52 -5.08
C ASP A 183 -12.31 -0.71 -5.76
N TYR A 184 -13.64 -0.82 -5.74
CA TYR A 184 -14.40 -1.86 -6.45
C TYR A 184 -14.18 -1.82 -7.97
N VAL A 185 -14.32 -0.63 -8.58
CA VAL A 185 -14.10 -0.45 -10.03
C VAL A 185 -12.64 -0.78 -10.39
N TYR A 186 -11.69 -0.38 -9.55
CA TYR A 186 -10.28 -0.68 -9.79
C TYR A 186 -10.00 -2.19 -9.81
N VAL A 187 -10.56 -2.94 -8.84
CA VAL A 187 -10.40 -4.40 -8.78
C VAL A 187 -10.96 -5.09 -10.04
N LEU A 188 -12.12 -4.64 -10.52
CA LEU A 188 -12.73 -5.21 -11.74
C LEU A 188 -12.01 -4.80 -13.03
N TYR A 189 -11.29 -3.68 -13.00
CA TYR A 189 -10.55 -3.17 -14.16
C TYR A 189 -9.22 -3.89 -14.36
N LYS A 190 -8.56 -4.31 -13.28
CA LYS A 190 -7.26 -4.99 -13.30
C LYS A 190 -7.37 -6.48 -13.54
#